data_9740c75f447b14f374d1417d477258bb
#
_entry.id   9740c75f447b14f374d1417d477258bb
#
_cell.length_a   1.000
_cell.length_b   1.000
_cell.length_c   1.000
_cell.angle_alpha   90.00
_cell.angle_beta   90.00
_cell.angle_gamma   90.00
#
_symmetry.space_group_name_H-M   'P 1'
#
loop_
_entity.id
_entity.type
_entity.pdbx_description
1 polymer ?
#
loop_
_entity_poly.entity_id
_entity_poly.type
_entity_poly.pdbx_seq_one_letter_code
_entity_poly.pdbx_strand_id
1 'polypeptide(L)'
;MDLVLEVDDLHVRFPVHGGIFLRRIAEVKAVDGVSLKLGRGETLGLVGESGCGKSTVGRAIVNILRTMSYGVEMSGRILYHHEAQTVDLTALSRASMRPYRSDLQMIFQDPYSSLNPRMTVGDIVEEPLTIHAKELSAADRRDKVIWLLEKVGLTGEQADRYPLSLIHI
;
A
#
# COMPACT_ATOMS: atom_id res chain seq x y z
N MET A 1 17.56 19.43 0.27
CA MET A 1 16.33 18.80 0.79
C MET A 1 16.59 17.29 0.84
N ASP A 2 16.43 16.65 2.00
CA ASP A 2 16.61 15.19 2.13
C ASP A 2 15.32 14.52 1.61
N LEU A 3 15.32 14.14 0.34
CA LEU A 3 14.16 13.55 -0.33
C LEU A 3 14.01 12.08 0.06
N VAL A 4 12.76 11.66 0.29
CA VAL A 4 12.37 10.25 0.49
C VAL A 4 11.76 9.68 -0.77
N LEU A 5 10.94 10.49 -1.47
CA LEU A 5 10.24 10.05 -2.67
C LEU A 5 10.24 11.15 -3.72
N GLU A 6 10.45 10.77 -4.96
CA GLU A 6 10.30 11.63 -6.12
C GLU A 6 9.50 10.90 -7.20
N VAL A 7 8.41 11.52 -7.64
CA VAL A 7 7.62 11.06 -8.78
C VAL A 7 7.89 12.01 -9.93
N ASP A 8 8.24 11.48 -11.09
CA ASP A 8 8.63 12.23 -12.26
C ASP A 8 7.82 11.77 -13.47
N ASP A 9 6.99 12.68 -13.98
CA ASP A 9 6.15 12.51 -15.18
C ASP A 9 5.35 11.18 -15.17
N LEU A 10 4.67 10.89 -14.05
CA LEU A 10 3.92 9.65 -13.89
C LEU A 10 2.66 9.66 -14.75
N HIS A 11 2.52 8.64 -15.58
CA HIS A 11 1.31 8.31 -16.33
C HIS A 11 0.81 6.93 -15.94
N VAL A 12 -0.51 6.80 -15.76
CA VAL A 12 -1.18 5.51 -15.54
C VAL A 12 -2.38 5.39 -16.45
N ARG A 13 -2.41 4.34 -17.26
CA ARG A 13 -3.45 4.06 -18.25
C ARG A 13 -4.04 2.69 -18.02
N PHE A 14 -5.37 2.62 -17.98
CA PHE A 14 -6.12 1.38 -17.87
C PHE A 14 -6.72 1.04 -19.23
N PRO A 15 -6.40 -0.14 -19.82
CA PRO A 15 -7.02 -0.58 -21.06
C PRO A 15 -8.49 -0.92 -20.83
N VAL A 16 -9.34 -0.45 -21.72
CA VAL A 16 -10.75 -0.86 -21.79
C VAL A 16 -10.88 -1.91 -22.87
N HIS A 17 -11.35 -3.09 -22.47
CA HIS A 17 -11.57 -4.22 -23.39
C HIS A 17 -13.06 -4.33 -23.73
N GLY A 18 -13.36 -4.66 -24.95
CA GLY A 18 -14.75 -4.83 -25.42
C GLY A 18 -14.88 -5.82 -26.57
N GLY A 19 -16.13 -6.14 -26.90
CA GLY A 19 -16.48 -7.14 -27.91
C GLY A 19 -16.26 -8.58 -27.46
N ILE A 20 -16.70 -9.55 -28.30
CA ILE A 20 -16.65 -10.99 -28.00
C ILE A 20 -15.19 -11.50 -27.84
N PHE A 21 -14.24 -10.81 -28.47
CA PHE A 21 -12.82 -11.20 -28.46
C PHE A 21 -11.98 -10.40 -27.42
N LEU A 22 -12.61 -9.66 -26.49
CA LEU A 22 -11.93 -8.87 -25.46
C LEU A 22 -10.76 -8.01 -26.02
N ARG A 23 -10.96 -7.42 -27.20
CA ARG A 23 -9.95 -6.55 -27.81
C ARG A 23 -9.92 -5.20 -27.08
N ARG A 24 -8.73 -4.60 -26.97
CA ARG A 24 -8.57 -3.24 -26.45
C ARG A 24 -9.29 -2.27 -27.40
N ILE A 25 -10.32 -1.59 -26.92
CA ILE A 25 -11.15 -0.65 -27.66
C ILE A 25 -10.92 0.81 -27.27
N ALA A 26 -10.43 1.04 -26.05
CA ALA A 26 -10.14 2.37 -25.52
C ALA A 26 -9.12 2.27 -24.38
N GLU A 27 -8.70 3.42 -23.85
CA GLU A 27 -7.92 3.53 -22.63
C GLU A 27 -8.46 4.64 -21.74
N VAL A 28 -8.39 4.45 -20.42
CA VAL A 28 -8.66 5.49 -19.43
C VAL A 28 -7.32 5.99 -18.89
N LYS A 29 -7.03 7.26 -19.12
CA LYS A 29 -5.88 7.97 -18.54
C LYS A 29 -6.22 8.37 -17.12
N ALA A 30 -5.89 7.53 -16.15
CA ALA A 30 -6.21 7.80 -14.74
C ALA A 30 -5.20 8.76 -14.09
N VAL A 31 -3.96 8.79 -14.59
CA VAL A 31 -2.92 9.76 -14.22
C VAL A 31 -2.23 10.17 -15.52
N ASP A 32 -2.05 11.46 -15.74
CA ASP A 32 -1.48 12.03 -16.97
C ASP A 32 -0.46 13.12 -16.65
N GLY A 33 0.82 12.73 -16.45
CA GLY A 33 1.95 13.64 -16.26
C GLY A 33 2.06 14.23 -14.85
N VAL A 34 1.88 13.43 -13.80
CA VAL A 34 1.99 13.91 -12.40
C VAL A 34 3.45 13.82 -11.93
N SER A 35 3.97 14.96 -11.41
CA SER A 35 5.25 15.02 -10.74
C SER A 35 5.10 15.60 -9.34
N LEU A 36 5.78 15.00 -8.35
CA LEU A 36 5.80 15.46 -6.96
C LEU A 36 7.09 15.00 -6.27
N LYS A 37 7.42 15.69 -5.17
CA LYS A 37 8.56 15.36 -4.31
C LYS A 37 8.12 15.35 -2.86
N LEU A 38 8.68 14.45 -2.07
CA LEU A 38 8.40 14.30 -0.64
C LEU A 38 9.71 14.23 0.12
N GLY A 39 9.90 15.17 1.05
CA GLY A 39 11.03 15.21 1.98
C GLY A 39 10.86 14.25 3.16
N ARG A 40 11.96 13.95 3.82
CA ARG A 40 11.93 13.13 5.05
C ARG A 40 11.20 13.89 6.17
N GLY A 41 10.25 13.20 6.82
CA GLY A 41 9.42 13.78 7.88
C GLY A 41 8.36 14.76 7.37
N GLU A 42 8.19 14.89 6.04
CA GLU A 42 7.19 15.75 5.42
C GLU A 42 5.86 15.01 5.22
N THR A 43 4.76 15.74 5.27
CA THR A 43 3.43 15.28 4.88
C THR A 43 2.96 16.04 3.65
N LEU A 44 2.70 15.31 2.55
CA LEU A 44 2.18 15.87 1.31
C LEU A 44 0.69 15.55 1.16
N GLY A 45 -0.15 16.59 1.10
CA GLY A 45 -1.58 16.45 0.83
C GLY A 45 -1.88 16.42 -0.68
N LEU A 46 -2.47 15.33 -1.18
CA LEU A 46 -2.97 15.23 -2.55
C LEU A 46 -4.47 15.47 -2.57
N VAL A 47 -4.90 16.62 -3.06
CA VAL A 47 -6.31 17.07 -3.07
C VAL A 47 -6.86 17.15 -4.50
N GLY A 48 -8.18 17.08 -4.63
CA GLY A 48 -8.88 17.13 -5.91
C GLY A 48 -10.24 16.43 -5.84
N GLU A 49 -11.02 16.51 -6.91
CA GLU A 49 -12.36 15.93 -7.00
C GLU A 49 -12.37 14.40 -6.93
N SER A 50 -13.53 13.80 -6.63
CA SER A 50 -13.68 12.34 -6.67
C SER A 50 -13.42 11.81 -8.08
N GLY A 51 -12.64 10.72 -8.19
CA GLY A 51 -12.32 10.13 -9.48
C GLY A 51 -11.14 10.75 -10.23
N CYS A 52 -10.53 11.86 -9.75
CA CYS A 52 -9.41 12.53 -10.46
C CYS A 52 -8.05 11.79 -10.39
N GLY A 53 -7.99 10.57 -9.87
CA GLY A 53 -6.77 9.75 -9.91
C GLY A 53 -5.91 9.74 -8.64
N LYS A 54 -6.28 10.44 -7.55
CA LYS A 54 -5.49 10.49 -6.29
C LYS A 54 -5.11 9.11 -5.76
N SER A 55 -6.10 8.22 -5.63
CA SER A 55 -5.86 6.84 -5.16
C SER A 55 -5.01 6.04 -6.15
N THR A 56 -5.08 6.37 -7.45
CA THR A 56 -4.25 5.74 -8.47
C THR A 56 -2.80 6.13 -8.31
N VAL A 57 -2.50 7.41 -8.02
CA VAL A 57 -1.14 7.88 -7.72
C VAL A 57 -0.58 7.16 -6.50
N GLY A 58 -1.34 7.10 -5.38
CA GLY A 58 -0.91 6.37 -4.18
C GLY A 58 -0.64 4.88 -4.45
N ARG A 59 -1.53 4.20 -5.18
CA ARG A 59 -1.34 2.79 -5.57
C ARG A 59 -0.16 2.58 -6.53
N ALA A 60 0.14 3.56 -7.39
CA ALA A 60 1.32 3.54 -8.26
C ALA A 60 2.59 3.62 -7.42
N ILE A 61 2.66 4.55 -6.45
CA ILE A 61 3.81 4.75 -5.57
C ILE A 61 4.16 3.46 -4.83
N VAL A 62 3.16 2.80 -4.21
CA VAL A 62 3.40 1.51 -3.53
C VAL A 62 3.48 0.32 -4.50
N ASN A 63 3.48 0.56 -5.81
CA ASN A 63 3.64 -0.44 -6.88
C ASN A 63 2.70 -1.67 -6.75
N ILE A 64 1.39 -1.42 -6.51
CA ILE A 64 0.38 -2.48 -6.42
C ILE A 64 -0.55 -2.53 -7.63
N LEU A 65 -0.57 -1.50 -8.48
CA LEU A 65 -1.49 -1.42 -9.63
C LEU A 65 -1.38 -2.61 -10.58
N ARG A 66 -0.16 -3.04 -10.89
CA ARG A 66 0.08 -4.21 -11.77
C ARG A 66 -0.45 -5.52 -11.21
N THR A 67 -0.64 -5.59 -9.89
CA THR A 67 -1.20 -6.76 -9.23
C THR A 67 -2.72 -6.69 -9.15
N MET A 68 -3.28 -5.47 -9.05
CA MET A 68 -4.71 -5.24 -8.92
C MET A 68 -5.46 -5.18 -10.25
N SER A 69 -4.77 -4.78 -11.33
CA SER A 69 -5.42 -4.54 -12.63
C SER A 69 -4.60 -5.15 -13.76
N TYR A 70 -5.25 -6.03 -14.53
CA TYR A 70 -4.63 -6.64 -15.70
C TYR A 70 -4.41 -5.61 -16.80
N GLY A 71 -3.22 -5.65 -17.41
CA GLY A 71 -2.89 -4.81 -18.57
C GLY A 71 -2.69 -3.32 -18.25
N VAL A 72 -2.61 -2.92 -16.99
CA VAL A 72 -2.31 -1.52 -16.63
C VAL A 72 -0.93 -1.12 -17.18
N GLU A 73 -0.91 -0.01 -17.89
CA GLU A 73 0.31 0.60 -18.41
C GLU A 73 0.72 1.77 -17.52
N MET A 74 1.99 1.76 -17.14
CA MET A 74 2.56 2.79 -16.27
C MET A 74 3.88 3.26 -16.85
N SER A 75 4.04 4.57 -17.01
CA SER A 75 5.28 5.23 -17.47
C SER A 75 5.62 6.42 -16.59
N GLY A 76 6.83 6.98 -16.77
CA GLY A 76 7.42 7.90 -15.81
C GLY A 76 8.26 7.15 -14.79
N ARG A 77 8.74 7.82 -13.75
CA ARG A 77 9.62 7.26 -12.72
C ARG A 77 9.08 7.53 -11.33
N ILE A 78 9.29 6.58 -10.42
CA ILE A 78 9.02 6.73 -9.00
C ILE A 78 10.30 6.35 -8.27
N LEU A 79 11.06 7.35 -7.86
CA LEU A 79 12.36 7.20 -7.22
C LEU A 79 12.18 7.20 -5.70
N TYR A 80 12.57 6.12 -5.06
CA TYR A 80 12.59 5.96 -3.62
C TYR A 80 14.03 6.05 -3.11
N HIS A 81 14.28 7.03 -2.24
CA HIS A 81 15.58 7.26 -1.63
C HIS A 81 15.65 6.56 -0.29
N HIS A 82 16.29 5.37 -0.29
CA HIS A 82 16.43 4.53 0.89
C HIS A 82 17.92 4.42 1.27
N GLU A 83 18.25 4.86 2.49
CA GLU A 83 19.63 4.95 2.97
C GLU A 83 20.52 5.72 1.99
N ALA A 84 21.57 5.06 1.44
CA ALA A 84 22.48 5.65 0.46
C ALA A 84 22.15 5.31 -1.00
N GLN A 85 20.96 4.71 -1.26
CA GLN A 85 20.59 4.23 -2.58
C GLN A 85 19.30 4.90 -3.08
N THR A 86 19.23 5.10 -4.39
CA THR A 86 17.99 5.53 -5.06
C THR A 86 17.50 4.39 -5.93
N VAL A 87 16.25 4.02 -5.73
CA VAL A 87 15.62 2.89 -6.42
C VAL A 87 14.41 3.38 -7.22
N ASP A 88 14.35 3.03 -8.50
CA ASP A 88 13.16 3.27 -9.31
C ASP A 88 12.13 2.14 -9.10
N LEU A 89 11.09 2.44 -8.34
CA LEU A 89 10.02 1.49 -8.01
C LEU A 89 9.23 1.05 -9.24
N THR A 90 9.18 1.87 -10.30
CA THR A 90 8.45 1.52 -11.52
C THR A 90 9.12 0.38 -12.29
N ALA A 91 10.44 0.28 -12.19
CA ALA A 91 11.25 -0.74 -12.84
C ALA A 91 11.27 -2.08 -12.08
N LEU A 92 10.84 -2.10 -10.81
CA LEU A 92 10.91 -3.30 -9.97
C LEU A 92 9.85 -4.34 -10.34
N SER A 93 10.30 -5.59 -10.37
CA SER A 93 9.40 -6.75 -10.37
C SER A 93 8.70 -6.92 -9.01
N ARG A 94 7.65 -7.75 -8.96
CA ARG A 94 6.98 -8.09 -7.69
C ARG A 94 7.95 -8.69 -6.66
N ALA A 95 8.90 -9.50 -7.10
CA ALA A 95 9.89 -10.11 -6.20
C ALA A 95 10.90 -9.08 -5.68
N SER A 96 11.40 -8.21 -6.56
CA SER A 96 12.37 -7.16 -6.22
C SER A 96 11.76 -6.04 -5.36
N MET A 97 10.42 -5.92 -5.33
CA MET A 97 9.71 -4.96 -4.48
C MET A 97 9.61 -5.41 -3.02
N ARG A 98 9.83 -6.70 -2.72
CA ARG A 98 9.64 -7.27 -1.37
C ARG A 98 10.41 -6.55 -0.26
N PRO A 99 11.70 -6.20 -0.40
CA PRO A 99 12.45 -5.50 0.64
C PRO A 99 11.86 -4.15 1.04
N TYR A 100 11.19 -3.48 0.10
CA TYR A 100 10.63 -2.14 0.30
C TYR A 100 9.20 -2.14 0.85
N ARG A 101 8.57 -3.33 1.02
CA ARG A 101 7.17 -3.44 1.49
C ARG A 101 6.99 -3.08 2.96
N SER A 102 8.03 -3.21 3.79
CA SER A 102 8.01 -2.74 5.18
C SER A 102 7.94 -1.23 5.28
N ASP A 103 8.57 -0.53 4.34
CA ASP A 103 8.73 0.93 4.37
C ASP A 103 7.59 1.64 3.62
N LEU A 104 7.13 1.04 2.52
CA LEU A 104 6.10 1.58 1.63
C LEU A 104 4.76 0.90 1.89
N GLN A 105 3.98 1.46 2.79
CA GLN A 105 2.68 0.94 3.20
C GLN A 105 1.55 1.85 2.74
N MET A 106 0.35 1.29 2.61
CA MET A 106 -0.86 2.00 2.24
C MET A 106 -2.00 1.64 3.18
N ILE A 107 -2.67 2.66 3.73
CA ILE A 107 -3.93 2.49 4.47
C ILE A 107 -5.08 2.74 3.49
N PHE A 108 -5.97 1.75 3.36
CA PHE A 108 -7.14 1.85 2.49
C PHE A 108 -8.26 2.62 3.18
N GLN A 109 -9.08 3.31 2.37
CA GLN A 109 -10.16 4.16 2.86
C GLN A 109 -11.29 3.36 3.52
N ASP A 110 -11.52 2.11 3.11
CA ASP A 110 -12.51 1.23 3.70
C ASP A 110 -11.84 0.20 4.64
N PRO A 111 -11.92 0.43 5.96
CA PRO A 111 -11.33 -0.49 6.94
C PRO A 111 -12.06 -1.84 6.99
N TYR A 112 -13.35 -1.89 6.65
CA TYR A 112 -14.14 -3.13 6.73
C TYR A 112 -13.72 -4.15 5.67
N SER A 113 -13.52 -3.71 4.43
CA SER A 113 -13.04 -4.58 3.36
C SER A 113 -11.54 -4.89 3.47
N SER A 114 -10.82 -4.17 4.33
CA SER A 114 -9.37 -4.33 4.49
C SER A 114 -9.00 -5.44 5.48
N LEU A 115 -9.92 -5.83 6.37
CA LEU A 115 -9.68 -6.84 7.40
C LEU A 115 -10.37 -8.16 7.04
N ASN A 116 -9.66 -9.28 7.23
CA ASN A 116 -10.27 -10.60 7.08
C ASN A 116 -11.20 -10.88 8.28
N PRO A 117 -12.53 -10.98 8.10
CA PRO A 117 -13.48 -11.16 9.19
C PRO A 117 -13.38 -12.52 9.89
N ARG A 118 -12.63 -13.46 9.32
CA ARG A 118 -12.41 -14.81 9.87
C ARG A 118 -11.14 -14.92 10.72
N MET A 119 -10.32 -13.88 10.77
CA MET A 119 -9.13 -13.80 11.61
C MET A 119 -9.42 -13.00 12.87
N THR A 120 -8.77 -13.33 13.97
CA THR A 120 -8.83 -12.50 15.17
C THR A 120 -8.03 -11.21 14.95
N VAL A 121 -8.28 -10.20 15.78
CA VAL A 121 -7.51 -8.95 15.72
C VAL A 121 -6.02 -9.21 15.97
N GLY A 122 -5.72 -10.13 16.91
CA GLY A 122 -4.34 -10.55 17.19
C GLY A 122 -3.67 -11.17 15.97
N ASP A 123 -4.36 -12.10 15.27
CA ASP A 123 -3.82 -12.74 14.06
C ASP A 123 -3.53 -11.72 12.95
N ILE A 124 -4.46 -10.76 12.75
CA ILE A 124 -4.31 -9.71 11.74
C ILE A 124 -3.09 -8.81 12.04
N VAL A 125 -2.90 -8.45 13.32
CA VAL A 125 -1.75 -7.62 13.74
C VAL A 125 -0.45 -8.42 13.74
N GLU A 126 -0.51 -9.74 13.98
CA GLU A 126 0.67 -10.63 13.95
C GLU A 126 1.12 -10.96 12.52
N GLU A 127 0.24 -10.95 11.52
CA GLU A 127 0.55 -11.36 10.15
C GLU A 127 1.78 -10.61 9.57
N PRO A 128 1.87 -9.26 9.63
CA PRO A 128 3.06 -8.53 9.19
C PRO A 128 4.34 -8.93 9.93
N LEU A 129 4.26 -9.21 11.23
CA LEU A 129 5.42 -9.66 12.01
C LEU A 129 5.89 -11.04 11.56
N THR A 130 4.97 -11.94 11.24
CA THR A 130 5.29 -13.27 10.71
C THR A 130 5.99 -13.21 9.34
N ILE A 131 5.64 -12.21 8.53
CA ILE A 131 6.20 -12.06 7.18
C ILE A 131 7.56 -11.35 7.20
N HIS A 132 7.70 -10.29 8.01
CA HIS A 132 8.84 -9.36 7.96
C HIS A 132 9.81 -9.49 9.14
N ALA A 133 9.38 -10.02 10.30
CA ALA A 133 10.18 -10.16 11.51
C ALA A 133 10.38 -11.65 11.87
N LYS A 134 10.98 -12.39 10.95
CA LYS A 134 11.15 -13.86 11.06
C LYS A 134 12.10 -14.29 12.20
N GLU A 135 12.91 -13.36 12.70
CA GLU A 135 13.81 -13.54 13.84
C GLU A 135 13.05 -13.63 15.17
N LEU A 136 11.82 -13.12 15.25
CA LEU A 136 11.03 -13.15 16.47
C LEU A 136 10.43 -14.55 16.70
N SER A 137 10.51 -15.03 17.93
CA SER A 137 9.79 -16.23 18.35
C SER A 137 8.27 -15.99 18.35
N ALA A 138 7.48 -17.05 18.40
CA ALA A 138 6.02 -16.93 18.50
C ALA A 138 5.58 -16.20 19.78
N ALA A 139 6.30 -16.38 20.90
CA ALA A 139 6.05 -15.68 22.15
C ALA A 139 6.34 -14.18 22.00
N ASP A 140 7.51 -13.82 21.46
CA ASP A 140 7.89 -12.41 21.25
C ASP A 140 6.93 -11.69 20.30
N ARG A 141 6.45 -12.37 19.26
CA ARG A 141 5.42 -11.80 18.37
C ARG A 141 4.12 -11.54 19.11
N ARG A 142 3.65 -12.49 19.93
CA ARG A 142 2.44 -12.30 20.73
C ARG A 142 2.55 -11.14 21.68
N ASP A 143 3.67 -11.01 22.40
CA ASP A 143 3.94 -9.89 23.30
C ASP A 143 3.98 -8.56 22.53
N LYS A 144 4.57 -8.55 21.34
CA LYS A 144 4.59 -7.38 20.47
C LYS A 144 3.20 -6.99 19.98
N VAL A 145 2.34 -7.96 19.65
CA VAL A 145 0.94 -7.72 19.27
C VAL A 145 0.18 -7.07 20.42
N ILE A 146 0.29 -7.61 21.64
CA ILE A 146 -0.37 -7.04 22.82
C ILE A 146 0.11 -5.60 23.05
N TRP A 147 1.41 -5.36 23.02
CA TRP A 147 1.99 -4.04 23.15
C TRP A 147 1.46 -3.05 22.10
N LEU A 148 1.32 -3.47 20.82
CA LEU A 148 0.78 -2.65 19.73
C LEU A 148 -0.70 -2.30 19.99
N LEU A 149 -1.51 -3.27 20.44
CA LEU A 149 -2.92 -3.05 20.78
C LEU A 149 -3.09 -2.04 21.93
N GLU A 150 -2.27 -2.16 22.97
CA GLU A 150 -2.27 -1.23 24.10
C GLU A 150 -1.91 0.20 23.66
N LYS A 151 -1.00 0.37 22.69
CA LYS A 151 -0.63 1.69 22.14
C LYS A 151 -1.80 2.42 21.46
N VAL A 152 -2.79 1.69 20.98
CA VAL A 152 -4.01 2.26 20.38
C VAL A 152 -5.22 2.19 21.30
N GLY A 153 -5.02 1.90 22.59
CA GLY A 153 -6.07 1.91 23.62
C GLY A 153 -6.91 0.63 23.68
N LEU A 154 -6.46 -0.45 23.03
CA LEU A 154 -7.07 -1.77 23.14
C LEU A 154 -6.40 -2.58 24.27
N THR A 155 -7.09 -3.60 24.77
CA THR A 155 -6.55 -4.53 25.77
C THR A 155 -6.06 -5.83 25.15
N GLY A 156 -5.19 -6.56 25.86
CA GLY A 156 -4.71 -7.87 25.39
C GLY A 156 -5.84 -8.89 25.18
N GLU A 157 -6.93 -8.81 25.94
CA GLU A 157 -8.12 -9.66 25.77
C GLU A 157 -8.85 -9.42 24.44
N GLN A 158 -8.72 -8.22 23.89
CA GLN A 158 -9.33 -7.87 22.60
C GLN A 158 -8.57 -8.47 21.42
N ALA A 159 -7.35 -8.95 21.62
CA ALA A 159 -6.59 -9.66 20.60
C ALA A 159 -7.31 -10.92 20.10
N ASP A 160 -8.05 -11.60 20.97
CA ASP A 160 -8.76 -12.85 20.65
C ASP A 160 -10.17 -12.61 20.07
N ARG A 161 -10.57 -11.35 19.90
CA ARG A 161 -11.85 -10.98 19.31
C ARG A 161 -11.74 -10.84 17.78
N TYR A 162 -12.88 -11.04 17.11
CA TYR A 162 -12.99 -10.75 15.68
C TYR A 162 -13.23 -9.26 15.42
N PRO A 163 -12.75 -8.69 14.30
CA PRO A 163 -12.87 -7.26 14.00
C PRO A 163 -14.29 -6.73 14.13
N LEU A 164 -15.29 -7.45 13.66
CA LEU A 164 -16.69 -7.06 13.72
C LEU A 164 -17.22 -6.92 15.16
N SER A 165 -16.64 -7.63 16.12
CA SER A 165 -17.06 -7.53 17.53
C SER A 165 -16.53 -6.29 18.25
N LEU A 166 -15.57 -5.59 17.66
CA LEU A 166 -15.00 -4.34 18.23
C LEU A 166 -15.74 -3.08 17.78
N ILE A 167 -16.60 -3.18 16.78
CA ILE A 167 -17.35 -2.03 16.23
C ILE A 167 -18.47 -1.58 17.17
N HIS A 168 -18.94 -2.47 18.05
CA HIS A 168 -20.03 -2.20 18.98
C HIS A 168 -19.54 -1.76 20.37
N ILE A 169 -18.28 -1.41 20.50
CA ILE A 169 -17.71 -0.82 21.71
C ILE A 169 -17.63 0.69 21.54
#